data_6da5cd8782ed67aa715f66ff4406c049
#
_entry.id   6da5cd8782ed67aa715f66ff4406c049
#
_cell.length_a   1.000
_cell.length_b   1.000
_cell.length_c   1.000
_cell.angle_alpha   90.00
_cell.angle_beta   90.00
_cell.angle_gamma   90.00
#
_symmetry.space_group_name_H-M   'P 1'
#
loop_
_entity.id
_entity.type
_entity.pdbx_description
1 polymer ?
#
loop_
_entity_poly.entity_id
_entity_poly.type
_entity_poly.pdbx_seq_one_letter_code
_entity_poly.pdbx_strand_id
1 'polypeptide(L)'
;MGQQDRCHGRDRPRGRIHVESVDYRGIEDPQARVTRLLAFCKDLRGSLVLVGSSMGGYVSVAGSSLLQARGMFLLAPALYMPGYEKFSPRPADCPTTIIHGWRDEVIPVDNSIRFAREQKATLHVVDSDHRLLDQIRAINYYFSYFLYAIDECH
;
A
#
# COMPACT_ATOMS: atom_id res chain seq x y z
N MET A 1 23.50 30.02 -5.04
CA MET A 1 24.20 28.87 -5.65
C MET A 1 23.84 27.63 -4.86
N GLY A 2 22.86 26.89 -5.35
CA GLY A 2 22.35 25.67 -4.72
C GLY A 2 23.22 24.48 -5.07
N GLN A 3 23.68 23.81 -4.07
CA GLN A 3 24.43 22.57 -4.19
C GLN A 3 23.43 21.46 -4.48
N GLN A 4 23.41 20.95 -5.70
CA GLN A 4 22.67 19.75 -6.06
C GLN A 4 23.47 18.56 -5.55
N ASP A 5 23.00 17.96 -4.46
CA ASP A 5 23.51 16.68 -4.00
C ASP A 5 23.11 15.61 -5.04
N ARG A 6 24.10 15.23 -5.86
CA ARG A 6 24.02 14.09 -6.75
C ARG A 6 24.14 12.82 -5.89
N CYS A 7 23.04 12.14 -5.67
CA CYS A 7 23.08 10.75 -5.18
C CYS A 7 23.80 9.91 -6.24
N HIS A 8 25.08 9.62 -6.00
CA HIS A 8 25.82 8.65 -6.79
C HIS A 8 25.35 7.26 -6.36
N GLY A 9 24.53 6.62 -7.19
CA GLY A 9 24.12 5.25 -7.03
C GLY A 9 25.35 4.34 -7.01
N ARG A 10 25.63 3.76 -5.84
CA ARG A 10 26.50 2.59 -5.76
C ARG A 10 25.66 1.38 -6.16
N ASP A 11 26.12 0.63 -7.14
CA ASP A 11 25.60 -0.71 -7.48
C ASP A 11 25.65 -1.59 -6.23
N ARG A 12 24.59 -1.56 -5.44
CA ARG A 12 24.37 -2.57 -4.41
C ARG A 12 23.59 -3.73 -5.06
N PRO A 13 24.00 -4.97 -4.83
CA PRO A 13 23.19 -6.09 -5.30
C PRO A 13 21.79 -5.92 -4.75
N ARG A 14 20.79 -5.82 -5.64
CA ARG A 14 19.37 -5.75 -5.28
C ARG A 14 19.06 -6.95 -4.41
N GLY A 15 18.72 -6.71 -3.14
CA GLY A 15 18.37 -7.76 -2.21
C GLY A 15 17.20 -8.57 -2.77
N ARG A 16 17.18 -9.88 -2.50
CA ARG A 16 16.03 -10.72 -2.85
C ARG A 16 14.80 -10.21 -2.13
N ILE A 17 13.74 -9.93 -2.91
CA ILE A 17 12.43 -9.62 -2.35
C ILE A 17 11.76 -10.97 -2.04
N HIS A 18 11.44 -11.19 -0.76
CA HIS A 18 10.57 -12.28 -0.34
C HIS A 18 9.13 -11.80 -0.41
N VAL A 19 8.27 -12.61 -1.03
CA VAL A 19 6.83 -12.34 -1.10
C VAL A 19 6.11 -13.34 -0.21
N GLU A 20 5.32 -12.80 0.73
CA GLU A 20 4.47 -13.58 1.61
C GLU A 20 3.00 -13.19 1.38
N SER A 21 2.11 -14.13 1.51
CA SER A 21 0.67 -13.90 1.38
C SER A 21 -0.06 -14.36 2.62
N VAL A 22 -0.73 -13.43 3.28
CA VAL A 22 -1.51 -13.74 4.49
C VAL A 22 -2.82 -14.40 4.08
N ASP A 23 -3.12 -15.54 4.70
CA ASP A 23 -4.40 -16.22 4.50
C ASP A 23 -5.48 -15.63 5.41
N TYR A 24 -6.45 -14.97 4.78
CA TYR A 24 -7.61 -14.38 5.46
C TYR A 24 -8.91 -15.16 5.26
N ARG A 25 -8.85 -16.37 4.72
CA ARG A 25 -10.05 -17.20 4.52
C ARG A 25 -10.77 -17.42 5.84
N GLY A 26 -12.09 -17.24 5.82
CA GLY A 26 -12.93 -17.34 7.01
C GLY A 26 -12.88 -16.17 7.97
N ILE A 27 -12.12 -15.11 7.66
CA ILE A 27 -12.05 -13.88 8.45
C ILE A 27 -12.71 -12.76 7.65
N GLU A 28 -13.95 -12.41 8.01
CA GLU A 28 -14.72 -11.37 7.31
C GLU A 28 -14.56 -10.00 7.96
N ASP A 29 -14.34 -9.96 9.28
CA ASP A 29 -14.16 -8.71 10.02
C ASP A 29 -12.84 -8.03 9.70
N PRO A 30 -12.85 -6.74 9.31
CA PRO A 30 -11.62 -6.00 8.99
C PRO A 30 -10.62 -5.94 10.15
N GLN A 31 -11.08 -5.76 11.38
CA GLN A 31 -10.20 -5.68 12.55
C GLN A 31 -9.56 -7.02 12.87
N ALA A 32 -10.31 -8.11 12.73
CA ALA A 32 -9.75 -9.47 12.88
C ALA A 32 -8.66 -9.75 11.83
N ARG A 33 -8.81 -9.22 10.60
CA ARG A 33 -7.75 -9.30 9.58
C ARG A 33 -6.52 -8.49 9.95
N VAL A 34 -6.67 -7.30 10.55
CA VAL A 34 -5.54 -6.53 11.06
C VAL A 34 -4.79 -7.32 12.12
N THR A 35 -5.50 -7.90 13.08
CA THR A 35 -4.90 -8.77 14.12
C THR A 35 -4.16 -9.95 13.51
N ARG A 36 -4.74 -10.58 12.47
CA ARG A 36 -4.11 -11.67 11.72
C ARG A 36 -2.83 -11.23 11.01
N LEU A 37 -2.84 -10.07 10.36
CA LEU A 37 -1.66 -9.50 9.70
C LEU A 37 -0.53 -9.25 10.70
N LEU A 38 -0.84 -8.61 11.83
CA LEU A 38 0.15 -8.33 12.88
C LEU A 38 0.77 -9.62 13.43
N ALA A 39 -0.04 -10.64 13.71
CA ALA A 39 0.44 -11.94 14.17
C ALA A 39 1.32 -12.64 13.13
N PHE A 40 0.94 -12.59 11.86
CA PHE A 40 1.71 -13.17 10.76
C PHE A 40 3.08 -12.51 10.61
N CYS A 41 3.14 -11.18 10.70
CA CYS A 41 4.36 -10.42 10.50
C CYS A 41 5.30 -10.41 11.71
N LYS A 42 4.86 -10.90 12.88
CA LYS A 42 5.61 -10.82 14.14
C LYS A 42 7.04 -11.35 14.08
N ASP A 43 7.24 -12.45 13.36
CA ASP A 43 8.52 -13.13 13.25
C ASP A 43 9.27 -12.84 11.94
N LEU A 44 8.69 -12.03 11.05
CA LEU A 44 9.34 -11.62 9.82
C LEU A 44 10.52 -10.68 10.12
N ARG A 45 11.59 -10.84 9.38
CA ARG A 45 12.80 -10.03 9.48
C ARG A 45 12.97 -9.16 8.24
N GLY A 46 13.53 -7.98 8.43
CA GLY A 46 13.79 -7.04 7.35
C GLY A 46 12.71 -5.98 7.18
N SER A 47 12.84 -5.18 6.13
CA SER A 47 11.91 -4.10 5.83
C SER A 47 10.64 -4.65 5.19
N LEU A 48 9.49 -4.23 5.66
CA LEU A 48 8.19 -4.67 5.16
C LEU A 48 7.61 -3.63 4.21
N VAL A 49 7.20 -4.10 3.04
CA VAL A 49 6.33 -3.37 2.12
C VAL A 49 4.97 -4.07 2.12
N LEU A 50 3.92 -3.32 2.38
CA LEU A 50 2.57 -3.85 2.42
C LEU A 50 1.88 -3.63 1.08
N VAL A 51 1.29 -4.69 0.54
CA VAL A 51 0.50 -4.65 -0.68
C VAL A 51 -0.91 -5.14 -0.37
N GLY A 52 -1.92 -4.35 -0.69
CA GLY A 52 -3.29 -4.72 -0.36
C GLY A 52 -4.30 -4.22 -1.38
N SER A 53 -5.33 -5.03 -1.63
CA SER A 53 -6.46 -4.70 -2.50
C SER A 53 -7.75 -4.69 -1.71
N SER A 54 -8.62 -3.73 -1.99
CA SER A 54 -9.94 -3.62 -1.35
C SER A 54 -9.85 -3.64 0.18
N MET A 55 -10.49 -4.58 0.87
CA MET A 55 -10.35 -4.76 2.32
C MET A 55 -8.89 -5.00 2.73
N GLY A 56 -8.10 -5.72 1.94
CA GLY A 56 -6.67 -5.91 2.18
C GLY A 56 -5.88 -4.59 2.14
N GLY A 57 -6.33 -3.62 1.35
CA GLY A 57 -5.79 -2.26 1.36
C GLY A 57 -6.04 -1.54 2.68
N TYR A 58 -7.26 -1.62 3.21
CA TYR A 58 -7.58 -1.11 4.55
C TYR A 58 -6.71 -1.78 5.63
N VAL A 59 -6.62 -3.11 5.60
CA VAL A 59 -5.82 -3.88 6.56
C VAL A 59 -4.34 -3.48 6.54
N SER A 60 -3.79 -3.27 5.34
CA SER A 60 -2.42 -2.79 5.17
C SER A 60 -2.22 -1.42 5.81
N VAL A 61 -3.13 -0.48 5.55
CA VAL A 61 -3.06 0.87 6.14
C VAL A 61 -3.18 0.82 7.65
N ALA A 62 -4.18 0.08 8.17
CA ALA A 62 -4.44 -0.02 9.60
C ALA A 62 -3.29 -0.68 10.39
N GLY A 63 -2.60 -1.65 9.79
CA GLY A 63 -1.46 -2.34 10.41
C GLY A 63 -0.11 -1.64 10.20
N SER A 64 -0.03 -0.70 9.27
CA SER A 64 1.24 -0.16 8.77
C SER A 64 2.14 0.45 9.83
N SER A 65 1.58 1.23 10.76
CA SER A 65 2.35 1.90 11.81
C SER A 65 2.94 0.91 12.81
N LEU A 66 2.15 -0.06 13.28
CA LEU A 66 2.61 -1.09 14.22
C LEU A 66 3.66 -2.01 13.58
N LEU A 67 3.57 -2.24 12.29
CA LEU A 67 4.54 -3.03 11.52
C LEU A 67 5.75 -2.21 11.07
N GLN A 68 5.74 -0.90 11.30
CA GLN A 68 6.78 0.00 10.81
C GLN A 68 7.00 -0.18 9.29
N ALA A 69 5.90 -0.23 8.55
CA ALA A 69 5.93 -0.45 7.12
C ALA A 69 6.79 0.60 6.43
N ARG A 70 7.66 0.13 5.53
CA ARG A 70 8.56 0.96 4.75
C ARG A 70 7.90 1.57 3.52
N GLY A 71 6.80 1.00 3.09
CA GLY A 71 5.99 1.48 1.99
C GLY A 71 4.69 0.73 1.87
N MET A 72 3.72 1.33 1.20
CA MET A 72 2.43 0.71 0.91
C MET A 72 2.06 0.87 -0.56
N PHE A 73 1.61 -0.24 -1.18
CA PHE A 73 1.06 -0.24 -2.52
C PHE A 73 -0.37 -0.77 -2.48
N LEU A 74 -1.34 0.08 -2.80
CA LEU A 74 -2.74 -0.17 -2.52
C LEU A 74 -3.57 -0.14 -3.81
N LEU A 75 -4.45 -1.13 -3.97
CA LEU A 75 -5.34 -1.26 -5.11
C LEU A 75 -6.80 -1.11 -4.64
N ALA A 76 -7.48 -0.08 -5.11
CA ALA A 76 -8.87 0.22 -4.75
C ALA A 76 -9.17 -0.02 -3.25
N PRO A 77 -8.38 0.57 -2.32
CA PRO A 77 -8.44 0.25 -0.91
C PRO A 77 -9.78 0.67 -0.30
N ALA A 78 -10.33 -0.18 0.58
CA ALA A 78 -11.60 0.06 1.27
C ALA A 78 -11.43 1.05 2.44
N LEU A 79 -11.10 2.30 2.12
CA LEU A 79 -10.89 3.36 3.10
C LEU A 79 -12.19 4.14 3.36
N TYR A 80 -12.38 4.58 4.59
CA TYR A 80 -13.55 5.37 5.01
C TYR A 80 -14.91 4.73 4.71
N MET A 81 -14.94 3.41 4.67
CA MET A 81 -16.17 2.67 4.44
C MET A 81 -16.99 2.52 5.72
N PRO A 82 -18.34 2.48 5.63
CA PRO A 82 -19.17 2.16 6.79
C PRO A 82 -18.77 0.83 7.43
N GLY A 83 -18.66 0.82 8.77
CA GLY A 83 -18.27 -0.37 9.53
C GLY A 83 -16.75 -0.61 9.61
N TYR A 84 -15.94 0.20 8.92
CA TYR A 84 -14.49 0.18 9.06
C TYR A 84 -14.06 1.18 10.14
N GLU A 85 -13.25 0.71 11.06
CA GLU A 85 -12.74 1.56 12.14
C GLU A 85 -11.87 2.70 11.63
N LYS A 86 -11.82 3.79 12.40
CA LYS A 86 -10.83 4.83 12.18
C LYS A 86 -9.44 4.30 12.45
N PHE A 87 -8.46 4.79 11.71
CA PHE A 87 -7.07 4.40 11.94
C PHE A 87 -6.58 4.85 13.31
N SER A 88 -6.26 3.88 14.17
CA SER A 88 -5.65 4.08 15.47
C SER A 88 -4.70 2.91 15.75
N PRO A 89 -3.38 3.11 15.75
CA PRO A 89 -2.66 4.36 15.49
C PRO A 89 -2.82 4.91 14.07
N ARG A 90 -2.33 6.13 13.83
CA ARG A 90 -2.30 6.70 12.48
C ARG A 90 -1.49 5.80 11.54
N PRO A 91 -1.78 5.81 10.23
CA PRO A 91 -0.96 5.09 9.25
C PRO A 91 0.52 5.48 9.34
N ALA A 92 1.39 4.55 8.94
CA ALA A 92 2.82 4.82 8.87
C ALA A 92 3.11 5.99 7.92
N ASP A 93 4.04 6.85 8.31
CA ASP A 93 4.57 7.89 7.43
C ASP A 93 5.62 7.26 6.51
N CYS A 94 5.17 6.69 5.41
CA CYS A 94 6.00 6.01 4.44
C CYS A 94 5.48 6.24 3.01
N PRO A 95 6.35 6.08 1.99
CA PRO A 95 5.93 6.15 0.59
C PRO A 95 4.72 5.26 0.33
N THR A 96 3.66 5.85 -0.18
CA THR A 96 2.41 5.15 -0.46
C THR A 96 1.97 5.45 -1.88
N THR A 97 1.66 4.40 -2.64
CA THR A 97 1.08 4.50 -3.98
C THR A 97 -0.28 3.81 -3.99
N ILE A 98 -1.28 4.49 -4.54
CA ILE A 98 -2.65 3.98 -4.67
C ILE A 98 -3.01 3.96 -6.14
N ILE A 99 -3.66 2.89 -6.59
CA ILE A 99 -4.32 2.79 -7.89
C ILE A 99 -5.80 2.55 -7.68
N HIS A 100 -6.66 3.36 -8.30
CA HIS A 100 -8.11 3.27 -8.16
C HIS A 100 -8.79 3.49 -9.51
N GLY A 101 -9.88 2.80 -9.74
CA GLY A 101 -10.67 2.94 -10.96
C GLY A 101 -11.72 4.05 -10.86
N TRP A 102 -11.88 4.87 -11.93
CA TRP A 102 -12.94 5.87 -12.01
C TRP A 102 -14.34 5.27 -11.93
N ARG A 103 -14.51 4.04 -12.44
CA ARG A 103 -15.77 3.33 -12.51
C ARG A 103 -15.97 2.32 -11.38
N ASP A 104 -15.25 2.50 -10.26
CA ASP A 104 -15.42 1.66 -9.09
C ASP A 104 -16.77 1.95 -8.41
N GLU A 105 -17.68 0.97 -8.49
CA GLU A 105 -19.02 1.05 -7.88
C GLU A 105 -19.07 0.41 -6.48
N VAL A 106 -17.97 -0.18 -6.02
CA VAL A 106 -17.85 -0.83 -4.71
C VAL A 106 -17.26 0.13 -3.69
N ILE A 107 -16.10 0.72 -4.03
CA ILE A 107 -15.40 1.69 -3.19
C ILE A 107 -15.34 3.02 -3.94
N PRO A 108 -15.93 4.10 -3.40
CA PRO A 108 -15.84 5.40 -4.05
C PRO A 108 -14.39 5.86 -4.24
N VAL A 109 -14.04 6.25 -5.45
CA VAL A 109 -12.69 6.77 -5.75
C VAL A 109 -12.35 8.01 -4.91
N ASP A 110 -13.35 8.80 -4.52
CA ASP A 110 -13.19 9.95 -3.64
C ASP A 110 -12.54 9.61 -2.30
N ASN A 111 -12.76 8.39 -1.80
CA ASN A 111 -12.12 7.92 -0.57
C ASN A 111 -10.59 7.82 -0.72
N SER A 112 -10.11 7.33 -1.86
CA SER A 112 -8.68 7.31 -2.18
C SER A 112 -8.12 8.70 -2.44
N ILE A 113 -8.88 9.58 -3.08
CA ILE A 113 -8.48 10.99 -3.29
C ILE A 113 -8.32 11.70 -1.94
N ARG A 114 -9.27 11.53 -1.04
CA ARG A 114 -9.20 12.07 0.32
C ARG A 114 -7.95 11.56 1.05
N PHE A 115 -7.75 10.25 1.10
CA PHE A 115 -6.61 9.63 1.78
C PHE A 115 -5.28 10.09 1.19
N ALA A 116 -5.15 10.09 -0.14
CA ALA A 116 -3.93 10.53 -0.82
C ALA A 116 -3.57 11.97 -0.48
N ARG A 117 -4.57 12.84 -0.39
CA ARG A 117 -4.38 14.25 0.01
C ARG A 117 -3.91 14.38 1.45
N GLU A 118 -4.54 13.64 2.37
CA GLU A 118 -4.21 13.66 3.80
C GLU A 118 -2.83 13.08 4.10
N GLN A 119 -2.46 11.99 3.42
CA GLN A 119 -1.20 11.27 3.63
C GLN A 119 -0.09 11.65 2.65
N LYS A 120 -0.35 12.55 1.70
CA LYS A 120 0.58 12.92 0.62
C LYS A 120 1.03 11.71 -0.20
N ALA A 121 0.11 10.77 -0.41
CA ALA A 121 0.36 9.58 -1.22
C ALA A 121 0.32 9.89 -2.72
N THR A 122 1.00 9.06 -3.50
CA THR A 122 0.85 9.04 -4.96
C THR A 122 -0.44 8.32 -5.31
N LEU A 123 -1.27 8.93 -6.16
CA LEU A 123 -2.53 8.34 -6.61
C LEU A 123 -2.58 8.31 -8.13
N HIS A 124 -2.84 7.13 -8.67
CA HIS A 124 -3.17 6.93 -10.09
C HIS A 124 -4.64 6.53 -10.18
N VAL A 125 -5.44 7.37 -10.83
CA VAL A 125 -6.83 7.03 -11.14
C VAL A 125 -6.93 6.67 -12.60
N VAL A 126 -7.46 5.47 -12.86
CA VAL A 126 -7.48 4.86 -14.20
C VAL A 126 -8.91 4.56 -14.64
N ASP A 127 -9.13 4.45 -15.94
CA ASP A 127 -10.43 4.04 -16.47
C ASP A 127 -10.64 2.53 -16.30
N SER A 128 -11.12 2.15 -15.11
CA SER A 128 -11.36 0.77 -14.72
C SER A 128 -12.42 0.67 -13.64
N ASP A 129 -12.88 -0.55 -13.39
CA ASP A 129 -13.78 -0.92 -12.29
C ASP A 129 -13.00 -1.26 -11.00
N HIS A 130 -13.73 -1.77 -9.99
CA HIS A 130 -13.14 -2.16 -8.70
C HIS A 130 -12.06 -3.25 -8.82
N ARG A 131 -12.15 -4.13 -9.79
CA ARG A 131 -11.26 -5.28 -9.94
C ARG A 131 -9.93 -4.93 -10.60
N LEU A 132 -9.86 -3.82 -11.35
CA LEU A 132 -8.66 -3.33 -12.03
C LEU A 132 -8.00 -4.35 -13.00
N LEU A 133 -8.74 -5.37 -13.43
CA LEU A 133 -8.18 -6.47 -14.22
C LEU A 133 -7.67 -6.04 -15.60
N ASP A 134 -8.28 -5.02 -16.19
CA ASP A 134 -7.88 -4.43 -17.47
C ASP A 134 -6.63 -3.53 -17.36
N GLN A 135 -6.17 -3.25 -16.13
CA GLN A 135 -5.04 -2.38 -15.84
C GLN A 135 -3.79 -3.12 -15.33
N ILE A 136 -3.73 -4.45 -15.44
CA ILE A 136 -2.64 -5.25 -14.87
C ILE A 136 -1.27 -4.81 -15.38
N ARG A 137 -1.14 -4.44 -16.65
CA ARG A 137 0.14 -3.96 -17.21
C ARG A 137 0.58 -2.65 -16.56
N ALA A 138 -0.34 -1.70 -16.41
CA ALA A 138 -0.06 -0.43 -15.76
C ALA A 138 0.27 -0.62 -14.28
N ILE A 139 -0.48 -1.49 -13.58
CA ILE A 139 -0.22 -1.83 -12.18
C ILE A 139 1.18 -2.39 -12.00
N ASN A 140 1.60 -3.34 -12.84
CA ASN A 140 2.93 -3.92 -12.79
C ASN A 140 4.03 -2.87 -13.01
N TYR A 141 3.81 -1.94 -13.94
CA TYR A 141 4.73 -0.84 -14.17
C TYR A 141 4.84 0.08 -12.94
N TYR A 142 3.72 0.53 -12.39
CA TYR A 142 3.68 1.38 -11.21
C TYR A 142 4.26 0.69 -9.98
N PHE A 143 4.01 -0.60 -9.82
CA PHE A 143 4.58 -1.39 -8.72
C PHE A 143 6.10 -1.52 -8.82
N SER A 144 6.62 -1.80 -9.99
CA SER A 144 8.07 -1.87 -10.24
C SER A 144 8.75 -0.52 -9.95
N TYR A 145 8.14 0.58 -10.42
CA TYR A 145 8.63 1.92 -10.13
C TYR A 145 8.59 2.24 -8.63
N PHE A 146 7.51 1.88 -7.96
CA PHE A 146 7.35 2.06 -6.51
C PHE A 146 8.45 1.33 -5.73
N LEU A 147 8.74 0.07 -6.06
CA LEU A 147 9.80 -0.70 -5.41
C LEU A 147 11.18 -0.07 -5.66
N TYR A 148 11.44 0.37 -6.89
CA TYR A 148 12.67 1.06 -7.23
C TYR A 148 12.84 2.34 -6.39
N ALA A 149 11.80 3.17 -6.30
CA ALA A 149 11.84 4.41 -5.55
C ALA A 149 12.07 4.21 -4.04
N ILE A 150 11.55 3.12 -3.46
CA ILE A 150 11.81 2.78 -2.05
C ILE A 150 13.27 2.38 -1.84
N ASP A 151 13.89 1.66 -2.77
CA ASP A 151 15.28 1.24 -2.65
C ASP A 151 16.26 2.42 -2.77
N GLU A 152 15.92 3.45 -3.54
CA GLU A 152 16.76 4.64 -3.71
C GLU A 152 16.75 5.58 -2.48
N CYS A 153 15.76 5.47 -1.60
CA CYS A 153 15.61 6.31 -0.41
C CYS A 153 16.45 5.85 0.80
N HIS A 154 17.64 5.26 0.57
CA HIS A 154 18.58 4.82 1.63
C HIS A 154 19.90 5.53 1.57
#